data_74bf839db0257c7d86a985288e54faad
#
_entry.id   74bf839db0257c7d86a985288e54faad
#
_cell.length_a   1.000
_cell.length_b   1.000
_cell.length_c   1.000
_cell.angle_alpha   90.00
_cell.angle_beta   90.00
_cell.angle_gamma   90.00
#
_symmetry.space_group_name_H-M   'P 1'
#
loop_
_entity.id
_entity.type
_entity.pdbx_description
1 polymer ?
#
loop_
_entity_poly.entity_id
_entity_poly.type
_entity_poly.pdbx_seq_one_letter_code
_entity_poly.pdbx_strand_id
1 'polypeptide(L)'
;MTDRFAVVLAGTDAAAPPGIDPDEYRLALLEDTYEVVAGLEFVTPVLALTAPDPAAEAVTWPGTPVLRVSGLEALLRALHDLGAEQAAVVAPDAPDLPALLLGKLFRALGSGQVAVCPAAGGGLVALAARLPAPSWLAGIGLDTSDAPARLRAAAGTQGAVRSAPGWHRLRTPADVSLLDPGLEGWDNTRALLAGH
;
A
#
# COMPACT_ATOMS: atom_id res chain seq x y z
N MET A 1 -21.72 -8.88 -6.64
CA MET A 1 -20.70 -7.81 -6.87
C MET A 1 -19.57 -8.15 -5.93
N THR A 2 -18.35 -8.28 -6.40
CA THR A 2 -17.18 -8.67 -5.56
C THR A 2 -16.85 -7.54 -4.60
N ASP A 3 -16.85 -7.82 -3.29
CA ASP A 3 -16.52 -6.82 -2.28
C ASP A 3 -15.00 -6.63 -2.19
N ARG A 4 -14.56 -5.43 -2.60
CA ARG A 4 -13.16 -5.02 -2.70
C ARG A 4 -12.81 -4.02 -1.63
N PHE A 5 -11.67 -4.23 -1.00
CA PHE A 5 -11.10 -3.31 -0.04
C PHE A 5 -9.72 -2.88 -0.51
N ALA A 6 -9.39 -1.61 -0.36
CA ALA A 6 -8.04 -1.10 -0.55
C ALA A 6 -7.58 -0.44 0.74
N VAL A 7 -6.38 -0.78 1.17
CA VAL A 7 -5.90 -0.47 2.52
C VAL A 7 -4.52 0.14 2.44
N VAL A 8 -4.30 1.26 3.11
CA VAL A 8 -2.95 1.72 3.41
C VAL A 8 -2.51 1.10 4.72
N LEU A 9 -1.41 0.35 4.70
CA LEU A 9 -0.82 -0.24 5.90
C LEU A 9 0.29 0.68 6.41
N ALA A 10 -0.05 1.52 7.39
CA ALA A 10 0.89 2.41 8.05
C ALA A 10 1.68 1.68 9.14
N GLY A 11 2.93 2.07 9.31
CA GLY A 11 3.88 1.47 10.27
C GLY A 11 5.30 1.37 9.74
N THR A 12 5.56 1.90 8.55
CA THR A 12 6.91 1.98 7.97
C THR A 12 7.45 3.40 8.18
N ASP A 13 8.68 3.49 8.66
CA ASP A 13 9.38 4.77 8.80
C ASP A 13 10.04 5.14 7.47
N ALA A 14 9.68 6.31 6.92
CA ALA A 14 10.38 6.94 5.82
C ALA A 14 11.36 7.98 6.38
N ALA A 15 12.60 7.98 5.90
CA ALA A 15 13.57 8.99 6.30
C ALA A 15 13.29 10.31 5.57
N ALA A 16 13.01 11.37 6.32
CA ALA A 16 12.74 12.68 5.79
C ALA A 16 13.99 13.32 5.16
N PRO A 17 13.83 14.15 4.11
CA PRO A 17 14.90 15.01 3.61
C PRO A 17 15.43 15.97 4.70
N PRO A 18 16.70 16.40 4.61
CA PRO A 18 17.26 17.37 5.54
C PRO A 18 16.43 18.65 5.62
N GLY A 19 16.12 19.10 6.83
CA GLY A 19 15.34 20.31 7.09
C GLY A 19 13.84 20.09 7.23
N ILE A 20 13.32 18.91 6.86
CA ILE A 20 11.91 18.56 7.00
C ILE A 20 11.69 17.75 8.28
N ASP A 21 10.63 18.07 9.03
CA ASP A 21 10.24 17.31 10.21
C ASP A 21 9.82 15.88 9.80
N PRO A 22 10.39 14.82 10.43
CA PRO A 22 10.11 13.43 10.05
C PRO A 22 8.63 13.03 10.23
N ASP A 23 7.95 13.55 11.24
CA ASP A 23 6.55 13.22 11.48
C ASP A 23 5.63 13.91 10.47
N GLU A 24 5.90 15.17 10.13
CA GLU A 24 5.18 15.90 9.09
C GLU A 24 5.38 15.22 7.73
N TYR A 25 6.62 14.80 7.42
CA TYR A 25 6.93 14.09 6.18
C TYR A 25 6.18 12.76 6.08
N ARG A 26 6.23 11.95 7.14
CA ARG A 26 5.53 10.68 7.21
C ARG A 26 4.01 10.85 7.04
N LEU A 27 3.43 11.86 7.67
CA LEU A 27 2.00 12.13 7.55
C LEU A 27 1.61 12.60 6.15
N ALA A 28 2.41 13.48 5.52
CA ALA A 28 2.15 13.92 4.15
C ALA A 28 2.17 12.75 3.16
N LEU A 29 3.17 11.86 3.26
CA LEU A 29 3.22 10.63 2.44
C LEU A 29 2.00 9.74 2.64
N LEU A 30 1.61 9.53 3.91
CA LEU A 30 0.46 8.71 4.26
C LEU A 30 -0.84 9.31 3.72
N GLU A 31 -1.06 10.61 3.89
CA GLU A 31 -2.25 11.32 3.45
C GLU A 31 -2.42 11.21 1.94
N ASP A 32 -1.38 11.55 1.17
CA ASP A 32 -1.42 11.45 -0.29
C ASP A 32 -1.64 10.00 -0.76
N THR A 33 -0.97 9.02 -0.15
CA THR A 33 -1.18 7.60 -0.48
C THR A 33 -2.60 7.14 -0.12
N TYR A 34 -3.14 7.62 1.01
CA TYR A 34 -4.51 7.31 1.42
C TYR A 34 -5.53 7.92 0.44
N GLU A 35 -5.32 9.14 -0.03
CA GLU A 35 -6.18 9.78 -1.02
C GLU A 35 -6.25 8.98 -2.33
N VAL A 36 -5.15 8.41 -2.79
CA VAL A 36 -5.16 7.49 -3.95
C VAL A 36 -6.08 6.30 -3.70
N VAL A 37 -6.01 5.71 -2.51
CA VAL A 37 -6.85 4.55 -2.13
C VAL A 37 -8.32 4.96 -1.97
N ALA A 38 -8.58 6.09 -1.30
CA ALA A 38 -9.93 6.59 -1.05
C ALA A 38 -10.63 7.07 -2.31
N GLY A 39 -9.88 7.51 -3.33
CA GLY A 39 -10.39 7.92 -4.63
C GLY A 39 -10.77 6.77 -5.57
N LEU A 40 -10.54 5.51 -5.20
CA LEU A 40 -10.89 4.37 -6.05
C LEU A 40 -12.40 4.12 -6.07
N GLU A 41 -12.96 4.00 -7.27
CA GLU A 41 -14.37 3.62 -7.45
C GLU A 41 -14.60 2.14 -7.12
N PHE A 42 -15.74 1.83 -6.53
CA PHE A 42 -16.18 0.45 -6.19
C PHE A 42 -15.23 -0.32 -5.27
N VAL A 43 -14.53 0.41 -4.39
CA VAL A 43 -13.61 -0.13 -3.42
C VAL A 43 -13.86 0.54 -2.07
N THR A 44 -13.85 -0.22 -0.99
CA THR A 44 -13.93 0.33 0.38
C THR A 44 -12.53 0.71 0.85
N PRO A 45 -12.25 2.00 1.09
CA PRO A 45 -10.95 2.41 1.64
C PRO A 45 -10.85 2.04 3.11
N VAL A 46 -9.63 1.68 3.55
CA VAL A 46 -9.32 1.34 4.94
C VAL A 46 -7.93 1.89 5.28
N LEU A 47 -7.77 2.34 6.52
CA LEU A 47 -6.45 2.56 7.11
C LEU A 47 -6.15 1.43 8.09
N ALA A 48 -4.96 0.84 7.98
CA ALA A 48 -4.46 -0.13 8.94
C ALA A 48 -3.20 0.38 9.64
N LEU A 49 -3.16 0.27 10.96
CA LEU A 49 -2.08 0.75 11.81
C LEU A 49 -1.44 -0.41 12.56
N THR A 50 -0.12 -0.46 12.59
CA THR A 50 0.63 -1.44 13.40
C THR A 50 0.86 -0.99 14.83
N ALA A 51 0.68 0.30 15.12
CA ALA A 51 0.70 0.92 16.45
C ALA A 51 -0.35 2.04 16.52
N PRO A 52 -0.80 2.44 17.72
CA PRO A 52 -1.69 3.59 17.87
C PRO A 52 -1.04 4.87 17.33
N ASP A 53 -1.72 5.56 16.43
CA ASP A 53 -1.26 6.81 15.83
C ASP A 53 -2.45 7.73 15.52
N PRO A 54 -2.85 8.60 16.48
CA PRO A 54 -3.98 9.50 16.30
C PRO A 54 -3.81 10.49 15.14
N ALA A 55 -2.58 10.89 14.82
CA ALA A 55 -2.31 11.78 13.69
C ALA A 55 -2.55 11.06 12.35
N ALA A 56 -2.10 9.81 12.24
CA ALA A 56 -2.40 8.98 11.07
C ALA A 56 -3.91 8.68 10.93
N GLU A 57 -4.63 8.48 12.04
CA GLU A 57 -6.09 8.30 11.99
C GLU A 57 -6.81 9.55 11.46
N ALA A 58 -6.29 10.73 11.80
CA ALA A 58 -6.90 12.01 11.41
C ALA A 58 -6.82 12.30 9.90
N VAL A 59 -5.94 11.62 9.14
CA VAL A 59 -5.87 11.79 7.67
C VAL A 59 -7.03 11.10 6.94
N THR A 60 -7.77 10.22 7.62
CA THR A 60 -8.84 9.46 6.97
C THR A 60 -10.11 10.27 6.78
N TRP A 61 -10.83 9.98 5.71
CA TRP A 61 -12.15 10.56 5.48
C TRP A 61 -13.17 10.04 6.50
N PRO A 62 -14.21 10.86 6.83
CA PRO A 62 -15.24 10.43 7.76
C PRO A 62 -15.88 9.10 7.39
N GLY A 63 -15.95 8.18 8.35
CA GLY A 63 -16.53 6.85 8.14
C GLY A 63 -15.57 5.79 7.59
N THR A 64 -14.31 6.13 7.31
CA THR A 64 -13.30 5.14 6.92
C THR A 64 -12.98 4.21 8.09
N PRO A 65 -13.06 2.88 7.91
CA PRO A 65 -12.62 1.94 8.93
C PRO A 65 -11.12 2.07 9.23
N VAL A 66 -10.76 2.11 10.52
CA VAL A 66 -9.37 2.05 10.97
C VAL A 66 -9.14 0.74 11.70
N LEU A 67 -8.23 -0.07 11.20
CA LEU A 67 -7.89 -1.38 11.76
C LEU A 67 -6.54 -1.32 12.49
N ARG A 68 -6.46 -2.01 13.64
CA ARG A 68 -5.20 -2.20 14.37
C ARG A 68 -4.76 -3.65 14.20
N VAL A 69 -3.60 -3.84 13.61
CA VAL A 69 -3.11 -5.14 13.18
C VAL A 69 -1.62 -5.30 13.47
N SER A 70 -1.16 -6.53 13.62
CA SER A 70 0.26 -6.83 13.83
C SER A 70 1.08 -6.93 12.52
N GLY A 71 0.43 -6.79 11.36
CA GLY A 71 1.07 -6.87 10.04
C GLY A 71 0.14 -7.37 8.95
N LEU A 72 0.71 -7.65 7.78
CA LEU A 72 -0.05 -7.96 6.56
C LEU A 72 -0.97 -9.18 6.71
N GLU A 73 -0.50 -10.28 7.32
CA GLU A 73 -1.31 -11.49 7.48
C GLU A 73 -2.53 -11.26 8.36
N ALA A 74 -2.34 -10.59 9.51
CA ALA A 74 -3.42 -10.24 10.42
C ALA A 74 -4.42 -9.27 9.75
N LEU A 75 -3.92 -8.33 8.93
CA LEU A 75 -4.75 -7.41 8.15
C LEU A 75 -5.65 -8.17 7.17
N LEU A 76 -5.08 -9.05 6.34
CA LEU A 76 -5.86 -9.78 5.34
C LEU A 76 -6.94 -10.68 5.98
N ARG A 77 -6.65 -11.24 7.17
CA ARG A 77 -7.64 -11.98 7.95
C ARG A 77 -8.76 -11.07 8.45
N ALA A 78 -8.42 -9.92 9.04
CA ALA A 78 -9.42 -8.96 9.52
C ALA A 78 -10.31 -8.43 8.38
N LEU A 79 -9.75 -8.20 7.20
CA LEU A 79 -10.53 -7.79 6.02
C LEU A 79 -11.47 -8.89 5.54
N HIS A 80 -11.03 -10.15 5.57
CA HIS A 80 -11.91 -11.28 5.28
C HIS A 80 -13.08 -11.36 6.26
N ASP A 81 -12.82 -11.18 7.56
CA ASP A 81 -13.85 -11.19 8.61
C ASP A 81 -14.86 -10.04 8.44
N LEU A 82 -14.44 -8.92 7.80
CA LEU A 82 -15.31 -7.80 7.40
C LEU A 82 -16.08 -8.06 6.09
N GLY A 83 -15.90 -9.22 5.47
CA GLY A 83 -16.62 -9.62 4.25
C GLY A 83 -15.90 -9.30 2.95
N ALA A 84 -14.64 -8.84 2.98
CA ALA A 84 -13.88 -8.61 1.76
C ALA A 84 -13.63 -9.93 1.01
N GLU A 85 -13.89 -9.93 -0.29
CA GLU A 85 -13.54 -11.03 -1.21
C GLU A 85 -12.18 -10.80 -1.89
N GLN A 86 -11.79 -9.55 -2.04
CA GLN A 86 -10.50 -9.12 -2.56
C GLN A 86 -9.98 -7.92 -1.77
N ALA A 87 -8.70 -7.91 -1.47
CA ALA A 87 -8.06 -6.77 -0.83
C ALA A 87 -6.77 -6.39 -1.54
N ALA A 88 -6.51 -5.09 -1.68
CA ALA A 88 -5.22 -4.54 -2.06
C ALA A 88 -4.64 -3.79 -0.85
N VAL A 89 -3.42 -4.11 -0.47
CA VAL A 89 -2.69 -3.46 0.62
C VAL A 89 -1.54 -2.66 0.03
N VAL A 90 -1.47 -1.39 0.37
CA VAL A 90 -0.54 -0.39 -0.17
C VAL A 90 0.41 0.07 0.93
N ALA A 91 1.67 0.26 0.60
CA ALA A 91 2.66 0.87 1.50
C ALA A 91 2.37 2.38 1.65
N PRO A 92 2.63 2.99 2.83
CA PRO A 92 2.21 4.36 3.13
C PRO A 92 3.11 5.44 2.50
N ASP A 93 4.17 5.04 1.84
CA ASP A 93 5.25 5.90 1.33
C ASP A 93 5.33 5.92 -0.21
N ALA A 94 4.18 5.82 -0.87
CA ALA A 94 4.05 5.90 -2.32
C ALA A 94 3.01 6.97 -2.72
N PRO A 95 3.27 8.25 -2.42
CA PRO A 95 2.27 9.32 -2.51
C PRO A 95 1.77 9.60 -3.93
N ASP A 96 2.61 9.37 -4.93
CA ASP A 96 2.31 9.56 -6.36
C ASP A 96 1.94 8.25 -7.08
N LEU A 97 1.52 7.21 -6.33
CA LEU A 97 1.13 5.92 -6.90
C LEU A 97 -0.07 6.09 -7.84
N PRO A 98 0.04 5.77 -9.14
CA PRO A 98 -1.08 5.88 -10.03
C PRO A 98 -2.22 4.91 -9.65
N ALA A 99 -3.43 5.42 -9.46
CA ALA A 99 -4.62 4.62 -9.14
C ALA A 99 -4.84 3.45 -10.13
N LEU A 100 -4.42 3.64 -11.39
CA LEU A 100 -4.46 2.60 -12.43
C LEU A 100 -3.67 1.35 -12.04
N LEU A 101 -2.57 1.47 -11.28
CA LEU A 101 -1.79 0.30 -10.82
C LEU A 101 -2.59 -0.54 -9.84
N LEU A 102 -3.36 0.06 -8.94
CA LEU A 102 -4.27 -0.65 -8.04
C LEU A 102 -5.39 -1.36 -8.82
N GLY A 103 -5.96 -0.69 -9.83
CA GLY A 103 -6.90 -1.31 -10.75
C GLY A 103 -6.32 -2.53 -11.49
N LYS A 104 -5.04 -2.46 -11.91
CA LYS A 104 -4.34 -3.59 -12.53
C LYS A 104 -4.12 -4.74 -11.55
N LEU A 105 -3.86 -4.48 -10.27
CA LEU A 105 -3.74 -5.52 -9.25
C LEU A 105 -5.06 -6.27 -9.08
N PHE A 106 -6.17 -5.57 -8.89
CA PHE A 106 -7.49 -6.22 -8.80
C PHE A 106 -7.83 -7.02 -10.06
N ARG A 107 -7.53 -6.48 -11.25
CA ARG A 107 -7.73 -7.19 -12.52
C ARG A 107 -6.93 -8.48 -12.60
N ALA A 108 -5.69 -8.46 -12.12
CA ALA A 108 -4.79 -9.61 -12.13
C ALA A 108 -5.29 -10.76 -11.24
N LEU A 109 -6.08 -10.47 -10.20
CA LEU A 109 -6.76 -11.47 -9.39
C LEU A 109 -7.81 -12.27 -10.18
N GLY A 110 -8.22 -11.81 -11.36
CA GLY A 110 -9.07 -12.60 -12.26
C GLY A 110 -8.45 -13.94 -12.67
N SER A 111 -7.12 -14.03 -12.69
CA SER A 111 -6.35 -15.20 -13.13
C SER A 111 -5.24 -15.62 -12.15
N GLY A 112 -5.14 -14.99 -10.99
CA GLY A 112 -4.18 -15.31 -9.93
C GLY A 112 -4.83 -15.27 -8.56
N GLN A 113 -4.13 -15.75 -7.54
CA GLN A 113 -4.54 -15.68 -6.15
C GLN A 113 -3.98 -14.43 -5.46
N VAL A 114 -2.78 -14.03 -5.87
CA VAL A 114 -2.07 -12.85 -5.38
C VAL A 114 -1.55 -12.06 -6.56
N ALA A 115 -1.59 -10.74 -6.48
CA ALA A 115 -0.98 -9.83 -7.44
C ALA A 115 -0.08 -8.83 -6.71
N VAL A 116 1.08 -8.53 -7.27
CA VAL A 116 2.08 -7.65 -6.63
C VAL A 116 2.47 -6.49 -7.55
N CYS A 117 2.70 -5.34 -6.94
CA CYS A 117 3.40 -4.20 -7.51
C CYS A 117 4.78 -4.12 -6.83
N PRO A 118 5.86 -4.57 -7.49
CA PRO A 118 7.19 -4.54 -6.92
C PRO A 118 7.66 -3.10 -6.70
N ALA A 119 8.40 -2.87 -5.60
CA ALA A 119 9.05 -1.60 -5.35
C ALA A 119 10.43 -1.56 -6.03
N ALA A 120 10.78 -0.44 -6.65
CA ALA A 120 12.14 -0.15 -7.00
C ALA A 120 13.01 -0.18 -5.72
N GLY A 121 14.14 -0.89 -5.74
CA GLY A 121 14.97 -1.05 -4.54
C GLY A 121 14.55 -2.21 -3.60
N GLY A 122 13.55 -3.02 -3.99
CA GLY A 122 13.13 -4.22 -3.26
C GLY A 122 11.86 -4.04 -2.41
N GLY A 123 11.23 -5.15 -2.10
CA GLY A 123 9.92 -5.19 -1.46
C GLY A 123 8.75 -4.90 -2.41
N LEU A 124 7.63 -4.47 -1.87
CA LEU A 124 6.41 -4.20 -2.61
C LEU A 124 5.88 -2.79 -2.31
N VAL A 125 5.38 -2.13 -3.33
CA VAL A 125 4.54 -0.93 -3.18
C VAL A 125 3.13 -1.34 -2.78
N ALA A 126 2.62 -2.39 -3.41
CA ALA A 126 1.31 -2.92 -3.09
C ALA A 126 1.24 -4.43 -3.36
N LEU A 127 0.33 -5.07 -2.62
CA LEU A 127 -0.03 -6.47 -2.79
C LEU A 127 -1.55 -6.59 -2.78
N ALA A 128 -2.12 -7.28 -3.76
CA ALA A 128 -3.53 -7.66 -3.73
C ALA A 128 -3.69 -9.17 -3.59
N ALA A 129 -4.71 -9.60 -2.88
CA ALA A 129 -5.03 -11.01 -2.66
C ALA A 129 -6.53 -11.28 -2.76
N ARG A 130 -6.89 -12.48 -3.22
CA ARG A 130 -8.21 -13.06 -2.99
C ARG A 130 -8.31 -13.50 -1.54
N LEU A 131 -9.45 -13.33 -0.95
CA LEU A 131 -9.70 -13.69 0.45
C LEU A 131 -10.66 -14.89 0.54
N PRO A 132 -10.44 -15.81 1.49
CA PRO A 132 -9.33 -15.81 2.45
C PRO A 132 -7.97 -15.91 1.77
N ALA A 133 -6.98 -15.20 2.32
CA ALA A 133 -5.63 -15.18 1.75
C ALA A 133 -4.99 -16.58 1.79
N PRO A 134 -4.22 -16.96 0.74
CA PRO A 134 -3.58 -18.25 0.72
C PRO A 134 -2.51 -18.36 1.84
N SER A 135 -2.43 -19.52 2.48
CA SER A 135 -1.55 -19.77 3.63
C SER A 135 -0.06 -19.57 3.31
N TRP A 136 0.35 -19.78 2.06
CA TRP A 136 1.74 -19.57 1.62
C TRP A 136 2.17 -18.09 1.60
N LEU A 137 1.24 -17.16 1.81
CA LEU A 137 1.54 -15.74 1.97
C LEU A 137 2.10 -15.40 3.37
N ALA A 138 1.97 -16.30 4.33
CA ALA A 138 2.42 -16.10 5.70
C ALA A 138 3.91 -15.74 5.78
N GLY A 139 4.24 -14.80 6.66
CA GLY A 139 5.62 -14.35 6.89
C GLY A 139 6.22 -13.45 5.79
N ILE A 140 5.42 -13.03 4.80
CA ILE A 140 5.85 -12.09 3.75
C ILE A 140 5.12 -10.76 3.97
N GLY A 141 5.90 -9.70 4.18
CA GLY A 141 5.40 -8.33 4.32
C GLY A 141 5.74 -7.46 3.09
N LEU A 142 5.22 -6.24 3.06
CA LEU A 142 5.53 -5.28 1.99
C LEU A 142 7.01 -4.91 1.95
N ASP A 143 7.69 -4.94 3.10
CA ASP A 143 9.10 -4.57 3.23
C ASP A 143 10.07 -5.76 3.06
N THR A 144 9.55 -6.96 2.81
CA THR A 144 10.38 -8.11 2.49
C THR A 144 11.10 -7.88 1.16
N SER A 145 12.41 -7.69 1.17
CA SER A 145 13.19 -7.20 0.02
C SER A 145 13.03 -8.04 -1.25
N ASP A 146 12.93 -9.36 -1.08
CA ASP A 146 12.77 -10.36 -2.14
C ASP A 146 11.33 -10.92 -2.24
N ALA A 147 10.33 -10.17 -1.72
CA ALA A 147 8.94 -10.60 -1.65
C ALA A 147 8.41 -11.22 -2.97
N PRO A 148 8.60 -10.61 -4.16
CA PRO A 148 8.08 -11.20 -5.39
C PRO A 148 8.63 -12.59 -5.69
N ALA A 149 9.91 -12.83 -5.39
CA ALA A 149 10.56 -14.14 -5.59
C ALA A 149 10.06 -15.16 -4.56
N ARG A 150 10.01 -14.77 -3.29
CA ARG A 150 9.51 -15.63 -2.20
C ARG A 150 8.06 -16.04 -2.41
N LEU A 151 7.20 -15.10 -2.82
CA LEU A 151 5.79 -15.39 -3.11
C LEU A 151 5.64 -16.41 -4.22
N ARG A 152 6.40 -16.26 -5.33
CA ARG A 152 6.37 -17.23 -6.43
C ARG A 152 6.87 -18.61 -6.00
N ALA A 153 7.93 -18.65 -5.22
CA ALA A 153 8.47 -19.91 -4.70
C ALA A 153 7.49 -20.60 -3.74
N ALA A 154 6.87 -19.84 -2.84
CA ALA A 154 5.93 -20.36 -1.86
C ALA A 154 4.60 -20.83 -2.47
N ALA A 155 4.13 -20.15 -3.52
CA ALA A 155 2.88 -20.50 -4.21
C ALA A 155 2.94 -21.88 -4.90
N GLY A 156 4.13 -22.32 -5.33
CA GLY A 156 4.34 -23.65 -5.96
C GLY A 156 3.59 -23.87 -7.28
N THR A 157 2.67 -23.00 -7.65
CA THR A 157 1.85 -23.09 -8.85
C THR A 157 2.13 -21.92 -9.77
N GLN A 158 2.47 -22.21 -11.03
CA GLN A 158 2.70 -21.18 -12.02
C GLN A 158 1.43 -20.34 -12.24
N GLY A 159 1.57 -19.02 -12.16
CA GLY A 159 0.46 -18.10 -12.36
C GLY A 159 -0.37 -17.77 -11.11
N ALA A 160 -0.15 -18.44 -9.98
CA ALA A 160 -0.82 -18.08 -8.73
C ALA A 160 -0.45 -16.66 -8.27
N VAL A 161 0.79 -16.22 -8.53
CA VAL A 161 1.29 -14.87 -8.29
C VAL A 161 1.40 -14.11 -9.62
N ARG A 162 0.68 -13.00 -9.73
CA ARG A 162 0.74 -12.08 -10.87
C ARG A 162 1.57 -10.84 -10.52
N SER A 163 2.21 -10.24 -11.49
CA SER A 163 2.91 -8.96 -11.32
C SER A 163 2.25 -7.87 -12.15
N ALA A 164 1.97 -6.74 -11.52
CA ALA A 164 1.75 -5.47 -12.18
C ALA A 164 3.10 -4.80 -12.48
N PRO A 165 3.13 -3.70 -13.25
CA PRO A 165 4.32 -2.86 -13.33
C PRO A 165 4.77 -2.42 -11.94
N GLY A 166 6.08 -2.29 -11.74
CA GLY A 166 6.64 -1.78 -10.49
C GLY A 166 6.45 -0.27 -10.34
N TRP A 167 6.62 0.21 -9.12
CA TRP A 167 6.63 1.63 -8.79
C TRP A 167 7.73 1.92 -7.76
N HIS A 168 7.89 3.17 -7.35
CA HIS A 168 8.84 3.56 -6.31
C HIS A 168 8.14 3.77 -4.96
N ARG A 169 8.94 3.83 -3.92
CA ARG A 169 8.58 4.20 -2.56
C ARG A 169 9.59 5.22 -2.05
N LEU A 170 9.14 6.16 -1.22
CA LEU A 170 9.99 7.21 -0.66
C LEU A 170 10.52 6.80 0.73
N ARG A 171 11.51 5.93 0.75
CA ARG A 171 12.12 5.40 2.01
C ARG A 171 13.32 6.19 2.48
N THR A 172 14.02 6.83 1.55
CA THR A 172 15.21 7.62 1.81
C THR A 172 15.08 9.03 1.25
N PRO A 173 15.84 10.01 1.74
CA PRO A 173 15.83 11.37 1.19
C PRO A 173 16.11 11.44 -0.32
N ALA A 174 16.93 10.53 -0.84
CA ALA A 174 17.25 10.47 -2.26
C ALA A 174 16.06 10.09 -3.14
N ASP A 175 15.10 9.33 -2.59
CA ASP A 175 13.95 8.83 -3.34
C ASP A 175 12.97 9.95 -3.75
N VAL A 176 13.06 11.13 -3.13
CA VAL A 176 12.28 12.31 -3.54
C VAL A 176 12.50 12.67 -5.01
N SER A 177 13.69 12.37 -5.54
CA SER A 177 14.00 12.57 -6.97
C SER A 177 13.23 11.66 -7.92
N LEU A 178 12.54 10.64 -7.39
CA LEU A 178 11.71 9.71 -8.17
C LEU A 178 10.29 10.22 -8.40
N LEU A 179 9.85 11.21 -7.61
CA LEU A 179 8.53 11.82 -7.77
C LEU A 179 8.41 12.48 -9.16
N ASP A 180 7.29 12.18 -9.83
CA ASP A 180 6.99 12.80 -11.12
C ASP A 180 6.16 14.07 -10.90
N PRO A 181 6.73 15.27 -11.14
CA PRO A 181 6.00 16.52 -10.97
C PRO A 181 4.83 16.68 -11.94
N GLY A 182 4.78 15.88 -13.01
CA GLY A 182 3.68 15.88 -13.97
C GLY A 182 2.47 15.03 -13.54
N LEU A 183 2.60 14.22 -12.49
CA LEU A 183 1.47 13.47 -11.95
C LEU A 183 0.64 14.34 -11.00
N GLU A 184 -0.68 14.25 -11.14
CA GLU A 184 -1.64 14.83 -10.20
C GLU A 184 -1.73 13.98 -8.93
N GLY A 185 -2.23 14.56 -7.84
CA GLY A 185 -2.20 13.98 -6.50
C GLY A 185 -0.87 14.26 -5.81
N TRP A 186 -0.61 13.73 -4.66
CA TRP A 186 0.55 13.98 -3.80
C TRP A 186 0.77 15.46 -3.42
N ASP A 187 -0.34 16.20 -3.26
CA ASP A 187 -0.30 17.65 -3.02
C ASP A 187 0.26 18.00 -1.63
N ASN A 188 0.03 17.18 -0.62
CA ASN A 188 0.56 17.38 0.73
C ASN A 188 2.08 17.21 0.75
N THR A 189 2.59 16.14 0.16
CA THR A 189 4.04 15.90 0.00
C THR A 189 4.67 16.99 -0.84
N ARG A 190 4.04 17.41 -1.93
CA ARG A 190 4.52 18.48 -2.81
C ARG A 190 4.63 19.81 -2.08
N ALA A 191 3.60 20.19 -1.33
CA ALA A 191 3.58 21.43 -0.57
C ALA A 191 4.69 21.45 0.50
N LEU A 192 4.87 20.34 1.20
CA LEU A 192 5.91 20.19 2.22
C LEU A 192 7.33 20.32 1.61
N LEU A 193 7.58 19.65 0.48
CA LEU A 193 8.87 19.71 -0.21
C LEU A 193 9.16 21.08 -0.84
N ALA A 194 8.15 21.83 -1.26
CA ALA A 194 8.30 23.16 -1.86
C ALA A 194 8.53 24.27 -0.81
N GLY A 195 8.17 24.03 0.45
CA GLY A 195 8.35 24.97 1.56
C GLY A 195 9.77 24.99 2.15
N HIS A 196 10.61 24.11 1.70
CA HIS A 196 12.00 23.92 2.15
C HIS A 196 12.96 23.94 0.97
#